data_a0c5cb0ce7d7ad07f07683854df63445
#
_entry.id   a0c5cb0ce7d7ad07f07683854df63445
#
_cell.length_a   1.000
_cell.length_b   1.000
_cell.length_c   1.000
_cell.angle_alpha   90.00
_cell.angle_beta   90.00
_cell.angle_gamma   90.00
#
_symmetry.space_group_name_H-M   'P 1'
#
loop_
_entity.id
_entity.type
_entity.pdbx_description
1 polymer ?
#
loop_
_entity_poly.entity_id
_entity_poly.type
_entity_poly.pdbx_seq_one_letter_code
_entity_poly.pdbx_strand_id
1 'polypeptide(L)'
;MCALRRLLAKAADFIRESDKILLIICIFTSLYGCAAVFSATHYRATYRPFLIQFICFAAGVVAALIISAVDYSKILRYWYLAAALGVIPVMLTFFIGFAPEGTDDKAWLDLGFTTFQPAELLKICFVLTFSAHLSAVKPNINKLKYLIPVCMHGAFPVLLIHFQGDDGTALVFAVMVVFMLWAAGVSKKYFLAMIPVILIAAPILYFFIMNDDQRDRLTAIFGVLNFGAKRDPNEQWPTYQQWRGRTALANGGFAGQGFLNGDFTQNGIVPYGFNDFIFVSIGEEFGFLGCMAVILLLGGICFRCLQVARLSKKDSGKLICVGIFAMIFAQAVINIGMCTSVLPVIGITLPFFSAGGTSLFCLYMGIGLVLNVYLHRNSRTIYLHDNLK
;
A
#
# COMPACT_ATOMS: atom_id res chain seq x y z
N MET A 1 24.65 33.40 -8.55
CA MET A 1 23.24 33.79 -8.74
C MET A 1 22.61 33.25 -10.02
N CYS A 2 23.28 33.19 -11.18
CA CYS A 2 22.68 32.70 -12.44
C CYS A 2 22.30 31.21 -12.47
N ALA A 3 23.15 30.35 -11.88
CA ALA A 3 22.90 28.89 -11.82
C ALA A 3 21.66 28.53 -10.95
N LEU A 4 21.52 29.18 -9.80
CA LEU A 4 20.39 29.00 -8.89
C LEU A 4 19.06 29.45 -9.54
N ARG A 5 19.06 30.58 -10.22
CA ARG A 5 17.88 31.06 -11.00
C ARG A 5 17.49 30.09 -12.11
N ARG A 6 18.46 29.50 -12.82
CA ARG A 6 18.19 28.48 -13.86
C ARG A 6 17.65 27.19 -13.26
N LEU A 7 18.15 26.77 -12.10
CA LEU A 7 17.61 25.60 -11.38
C LEU A 7 16.18 25.85 -10.90
N LEU A 8 15.91 27.01 -10.31
CA LEU A 8 14.57 27.40 -9.86
C LEU A 8 13.58 27.54 -11.03
N ALA A 9 14.00 28.10 -12.15
CA ALA A 9 13.16 28.17 -13.34
C ALA A 9 12.82 26.78 -13.89
N LYS A 10 13.82 25.89 -14.02
CA LYS A 10 13.57 24.48 -14.43
C LYS A 10 12.66 23.73 -13.46
N ALA A 11 12.82 23.95 -12.15
CA ALA A 11 11.93 23.37 -11.16
C ALA A 11 10.50 23.90 -11.26
N ALA A 12 10.34 25.22 -11.52
CA ALA A 12 9.03 25.83 -11.70
C ALA A 12 8.34 25.33 -12.98
N ASP A 13 9.06 25.23 -14.10
CA ASP A 13 8.53 24.65 -15.34
C ASP A 13 8.13 23.20 -15.17
N PHE A 14 8.97 22.42 -14.47
CA PHE A 14 8.72 21.03 -14.13
C PHE A 14 7.43 20.86 -13.29
N ILE A 15 7.26 21.67 -12.23
CA ILE A 15 6.04 21.66 -11.40
C ILE A 15 4.84 22.14 -12.23
N ARG A 16 5.04 23.06 -13.18
CA ARG A 16 3.98 23.55 -14.05
C ARG A 16 3.46 22.47 -15.00
N GLU A 17 4.31 21.58 -15.48
CA GLU A 17 3.98 20.50 -16.41
C GLU A 17 3.54 19.21 -15.70
N SER A 18 3.83 19.06 -14.40
CA SER A 18 3.46 17.89 -13.60
C SER A 18 1.95 17.82 -13.34
N ASP A 19 1.47 16.64 -12.93
CA ASP A 19 0.09 16.43 -12.50
C ASP A 19 -0.18 17.07 -11.14
N LYS A 20 -0.54 18.35 -11.15
CA LYS A 20 -0.81 19.11 -9.92
C LYS A 20 -1.96 18.54 -9.11
N ILE A 21 -2.98 17.99 -9.78
CA ILE A 21 -4.17 17.46 -9.12
C ILE A 21 -3.73 16.26 -8.24
N LEU A 22 -2.97 15.32 -8.81
CA LEU A 22 -2.47 14.16 -8.06
C LEU A 22 -1.60 14.63 -6.89
N LEU A 23 -0.65 15.54 -7.14
CA LEU A 23 0.27 16.00 -6.10
C LEU A 23 -0.46 16.73 -4.97
N ILE A 24 -1.41 17.61 -5.26
CA ILE A 24 -2.19 18.35 -4.27
C ILE A 24 -3.03 17.38 -3.42
N ILE A 25 -3.72 16.42 -4.05
CA ILE A 25 -4.52 15.44 -3.30
C ILE A 25 -3.62 14.62 -2.38
N CYS A 26 -2.46 14.13 -2.85
CA CYS A 26 -1.52 13.36 -2.02
C CYS A 26 -0.99 14.17 -0.84
N ILE A 27 -0.61 15.44 -1.07
CA ILE A 27 -0.14 16.34 0.01
C ILE A 27 -1.25 16.56 1.05
N PHE A 28 -2.45 16.88 0.60
CA PHE A 28 -3.58 17.11 1.50
C PHE A 28 -3.93 15.86 2.31
N THR A 29 -3.93 14.68 1.65
CA THR A 29 -4.16 13.38 2.31
C THR A 29 -3.10 13.12 3.37
N SER A 30 -1.82 13.37 3.07
CA SER A 30 -0.73 13.17 4.04
C SER A 30 -0.78 14.15 5.21
N LEU A 31 -1.17 15.41 4.98
CA LEU A 31 -1.35 16.38 6.07
C LEU A 31 -2.50 15.97 6.99
N TYR A 32 -3.60 15.45 6.43
CA TYR A 32 -4.69 14.91 7.23
C TYR A 32 -4.22 13.66 8.00
N GLY A 33 -3.45 12.75 7.36
CA GLY A 33 -2.84 11.61 8.05
C GLY A 33 -1.89 12.02 9.18
N CYS A 34 -1.05 13.03 8.97
CA CYS A 34 -0.18 13.58 10.02
C CYS A 34 -0.99 14.14 11.21
N ALA A 35 -2.09 14.85 10.95
CA ALA A 35 -2.98 15.34 12.01
C ALA A 35 -3.63 14.17 12.77
N ALA A 36 -4.09 13.14 12.06
CA ALA A 36 -4.66 11.95 12.68
C ALA A 36 -3.63 11.19 13.55
N VAL A 37 -2.39 10.99 13.05
CA VAL A 37 -1.31 10.37 13.84
C VAL A 37 -0.96 11.22 15.06
N PHE A 38 -0.91 12.54 14.92
CA PHE A 38 -0.67 13.45 16.05
C PHE A 38 -1.72 13.24 17.14
N SER A 39 -2.99 13.24 16.78
CA SER A 39 -4.08 13.00 17.73
C SER A 39 -4.02 11.60 18.33
N ALA A 40 -3.93 10.57 17.50
CA ALA A 40 -3.93 9.17 17.93
C ALA A 40 -2.71 8.77 18.79
N THR A 41 -1.66 9.60 18.85
CA THR A 41 -0.48 9.38 19.70
C THR A 41 -0.38 10.35 20.87
N HIS A 42 -1.29 11.31 20.99
CA HIS A 42 -1.25 12.37 22.01
C HIS A 42 -1.24 11.80 23.44
N TYR A 43 -2.03 10.77 23.72
CA TYR A 43 -2.09 10.09 25.02
C TYR A 43 -0.74 9.49 25.48
N ARG A 44 0.18 9.23 24.56
CA ARG A 44 1.51 8.68 24.86
C ARG A 44 2.51 9.72 25.34
N ALA A 45 2.13 11.00 25.36
CA ALA A 45 3.01 12.13 25.67
C ALA A 45 4.31 12.15 24.85
N THR A 46 4.26 11.62 23.61
CA THR A 46 5.39 11.58 22.69
C THR A 46 4.98 12.05 21.30
N TYR A 47 5.77 12.93 20.72
CA TYR A 47 5.57 13.42 19.35
C TYR A 47 6.41 12.64 18.32
N ARG A 48 7.16 11.63 18.74
CA ARG A 48 8.08 10.88 17.86
C ARG A 48 7.39 10.29 16.65
N PRO A 49 6.24 9.57 16.74
CA PRO A 49 5.57 9.01 15.56
C PRO A 49 5.14 10.08 14.56
N PHE A 50 4.57 11.19 15.06
CA PHE A 50 4.19 12.34 14.23
C PHE A 50 5.40 12.97 13.53
N LEU A 51 6.52 13.20 14.25
CA LEU A 51 7.72 13.79 13.67
C LEU A 51 8.33 12.89 12.59
N ILE A 52 8.40 11.58 12.82
CA ILE A 52 8.88 10.61 11.82
C ILE A 52 7.96 10.65 10.59
N GLN A 53 6.64 10.62 10.80
CA GLN A 53 5.64 10.70 9.73
C GLN A 53 5.84 11.97 8.89
N PHE A 54 5.96 13.13 9.55
CA PHE A 54 6.13 14.42 8.87
C PHE A 54 7.46 14.53 8.10
N ILE A 55 8.56 14.05 8.69
CA ILE A 55 9.87 14.03 8.03
C ILE A 55 9.84 13.12 6.80
N CYS A 56 9.26 11.91 6.93
CA CYS A 56 9.14 10.97 5.82
C CYS A 56 8.18 11.47 4.75
N PHE A 57 7.12 12.19 5.12
CA PHE A 57 6.25 12.90 4.18
C PHE A 57 7.04 13.93 3.36
N ALA A 58 7.76 14.83 4.02
CA ALA A 58 8.55 15.87 3.35
C ALA A 58 9.62 15.25 2.43
N ALA A 59 10.37 14.25 2.94
CA ALA A 59 11.37 13.53 2.16
C ALA A 59 10.73 12.77 0.99
N GLY A 60 9.55 12.18 1.20
CA GLY A 60 8.77 11.49 0.18
C GLY A 60 8.35 12.39 -0.97
N VAL A 61 7.85 13.59 -0.66
CA VAL A 61 7.51 14.59 -1.70
C VAL A 61 8.75 14.95 -2.54
N VAL A 62 9.90 15.18 -1.90
CA VAL A 62 11.15 15.45 -2.62
C VAL A 62 11.54 14.24 -3.48
N ALA A 63 11.48 13.03 -2.95
CA ALA A 63 11.77 11.81 -3.70
C ALA A 63 10.82 11.64 -4.91
N ALA A 64 9.52 11.92 -4.74
CA ALA A 64 8.55 11.87 -5.83
C ALA A 64 8.90 12.85 -6.95
N LEU A 65 9.31 14.08 -6.63
CA LEU A 65 9.73 15.07 -7.60
C LEU A 65 11.02 14.65 -8.33
N ILE A 66 12.00 14.09 -7.61
CA ILE A 66 13.25 13.59 -8.22
C ILE A 66 12.97 12.43 -9.18
N ILE A 67 12.17 11.43 -8.73
CA ILE A 67 11.81 10.27 -9.55
C ILE A 67 11.03 10.72 -10.79
N SER A 68 10.14 11.70 -10.67
CA SER A 68 9.35 12.19 -11.80
C SER A 68 10.17 12.94 -12.84
N ALA A 69 11.36 13.45 -12.49
CA ALA A 69 12.25 14.16 -13.42
C ALA A 69 13.04 13.22 -14.37
N VAL A 70 13.21 11.95 -14.00
CA VAL A 70 13.97 10.96 -14.79
C VAL A 70 13.00 10.14 -15.64
N ASP A 71 13.15 10.12 -16.97
CA ASP A 71 12.27 9.32 -17.84
C ASP A 71 12.20 7.85 -17.36
N TYR A 72 10.98 7.39 -17.07
CA TYR A 72 10.73 6.01 -16.58
C TYR A 72 11.23 4.94 -17.55
N SER A 73 11.33 5.23 -18.86
CA SER A 73 11.88 4.31 -19.83
C SER A 73 13.37 4.02 -19.57
N LYS A 74 14.09 5.02 -19.01
CA LYS A 74 15.49 4.83 -18.57
C LYS A 74 15.54 4.00 -17.28
N ILE A 75 14.60 4.25 -16.34
CA ILE A 75 14.51 3.48 -15.09
C ILE A 75 14.23 2.00 -15.44
N LEU A 76 13.28 1.73 -16.32
CA LEU A 76 12.94 0.37 -16.75
C LEU A 76 14.09 -0.36 -17.46
N ARG A 77 15.02 0.36 -18.10
CA ARG A 77 16.20 -0.25 -18.70
C ARG A 77 17.08 -0.98 -17.69
N TYR A 78 17.08 -0.48 -16.44
CA TYR A 78 17.84 -1.04 -15.33
C TYR A 78 16.95 -1.85 -14.37
N TRP A 79 15.92 -2.51 -14.90
CA TRP A 79 14.95 -3.29 -14.11
C TRP A 79 15.60 -4.29 -13.14
N TYR A 80 16.76 -4.87 -13.51
CA TYR A 80 17.52 -5.79 -12.67
C TYR A 80 18.07 -5.13 -11.40
N LEU A 81 18.42 -3.83 -11.45
CA LEU A 81 18.82 -3.08 -10.26
C LEU A 81 17.61 -2.86 -9.35
N ALA A 82 16.45 -2.55 -9.92
CA ALA A 82 15.21 -2.45 -9.14
C ALA A 82 14.84 -3.80 -8.48
N ALA A 83 15.02 -4.91 -9.21
CA ALA A 83 14.82 -6.25 -8.65
C ALA A 83 15.75 -6.52 -7.47
N ALA A 84 17.05 -6.25 -7.62
CA ALA A 84 18.04 -6.41 -6.56
C ALA A 84 17.73 -5.51 -5.34
N LEU A 85 17.41 -4.24 -5.59
CA LEU A 85 17.08 -3.25 -4.56
C LEU A 85 15.81 -3.64 -3.76
N GLY A 86 14.84 -4.28 -4.40
CA GLY A 86 13.64 -4.77 -3.73
C GLY A 86 13.87 -6.08 -2.99
N VAL A 87 14.51 -7.07 -3.62
CA VAL A 87 14.61 -8.43 -3.07
C VAL A 87 15.68 -8.56 -2.00
N ILE A 88 16.87 -7.94 -2.18
CA ILE A 88 18.00 -8.09 -1.23
C ILE A 88 17.62 -7.64 0.20
N PRO A 89 16.99 -6.46 0.43
CA PRO A 89 16.60 -6.07 1.77
C PRO A 89 15.56 -7.00 2.41
N VAL A 90 14.63 -7.56 1.61
CA VAL A 90 13.67 -8.56 2.11
C VAL A 90 14.39 -9.86 2.48
N MET A 91 15.33 -10.35 1.65
CA MET A 91 16.13 -11.52 2.00
C MET A 91 16.96 -11.30 3.27
N LEU A 92 17.43 -10.07 3.49
CA LEU A 92 18.23 -9.73 4.67
C LEU A 92 17.40 -9.85 5.96
N THR A 93 16.09 -9.60 5.94
CA THR A 93 15.24 -9.74 7.14
C THR A 93 15.14 -11.17 7.65
N PHE A 94 15.33 -12.20 6.81
CA PHE A 94 15.37 -13.58 7.29
C PHE A 94 16.55 -13.86 8.22
N PHE A 95 17.63 -13.05 8.15
CA PHE A 95 18.84 -13.20 8.96
C PHE A 95 18.90 -12.23 10.13
N ILE A 96 18.55 -10.96 9.91
CA ILE A 96 18.70 -9.88 10.89
C ILE A 96 17.40 -9.12 11.16
N GLY A 97 16.27 -9.60 10.60
CA GLY A 97 14.96 -8.98 10.83
C GLY A 97 14.48 -9.21 12.26
N PHE A 98 13.69 -8.27 12.75
CA PHE A 98 13.01 -8.38 14.03
C PHE A 98 11.48 -8.31 13.82
N ALA A 99 10.74 -8.88 14.78
CA ALA A 99 9.31 -8.77 14.88
C ALA A 99 8.97 -7.66 15.88
N PRO A 100 8.10 -6.70 15.54
CA PRO A 100 7.55 -5.77 16.51
C PRO A 100 6.78 -6.51 17.62
N GLU A 101 6.69 -5.90 18.80
CA GLU A 101 5.94 -6.46 19.93
C GLU A 101 4.51 -6.82 19.50
N GLY A 102 4.09 -8.05 19.79
CA GLY A 102 2.76 -8.57 19.46
C GLY A 102 2.59 -9.10 18.04
N THR A 103 3.67 -9.25 17.27
CA THR A 103 3.68 -9.93 15.96
C THR A 103 4.79 -10.98 15.92
N ASP A 104 4.61 -12.02 15.10
CA ASP A 104 5.65 -13.04 14.86
C ASP A 104 6.44 -12.77 13.57
N ASP A 105 6.12 -11.69 12.86
CA ASP A 105 6.61 -11.38 11.52
C ASP A 105 7.98 -10.70 11.58
N LYS A 106 9.05 -11.41 11.32
CA LYS A 106 10.42 -10.87 11.23
C LYS A 106 10.63 -10.06 9.96
N ALA A 107 9.73 -9.11 9.69
CA ALA A 107 9.64 -8.35 8.45
C ALA A 107 10.29 -6.97 8.51
N TRP A 108 10.89 -6.60 9.65
CA TRP A 108 11.37 -5.26 9.92
C TRP A 108 12.89 -5.22 10.12
N LEU A 109 13.51 -4.14 9.64
CA LEU A 109 14.91 -3.80 9.92
C LEU A 109 14.94 -2.57 10.83
N ASP A 110 15.76 -2.62 11.87
CA ASP A 110 16.01 -1.47 12.74
C ASP A 110 17.13 -0.60 12.14
N LEU A 111 16.80 0.66 11.84
CA LEU A 111 17.75 1.66 11.36
C LEU A 111 18.25 2.58 12.50
N GLY A 112 17.91 2.26 13.75
CA GLY A 112 18.28 3.04 14.94
C GLY A 112 17.34 4.22 15.20
N PHE A 113 17.11 5.09 14.24
CA PHE A 113 16.20 6.24 14.37
C PHE A 113 14.76 5.91 13.95
N THR A 114 14.56 4.92 13.10
CA THR A 114 13.22 4.42 12.65
C THR A 114 13.35 2.96 12.23
N THR A 115 12.20 2.30 12.13
CA THR A 115 12.10 0.95 11.57
C THR A 115 11.79 1.01 10.07
N PHE A 116 12.32 0.07 9.31
CA PHE A 116 12.13 -0.04 7.87
C PHE A 116 11.54 -1.41 7.54
N GLN A 117 10.42 -1.43 6.81
CA GLN A 117 9.84 -2.65 6.26
C GLN A 117 10.24 -2.78 4.79
N PRO A 118 11.17 -3.69 4.44
CA PRO A 118 11.65 -3.81 3.07
C PRO A 118 10.58 -4.19 2.04
N ALA A 119 9.51 -4.85 2.47
CA ALA A 119 8.37 -5.18 1.62
C ALA A 119 7.70 -3.93 1.01
N GLU A 120 7.74 -2.78 1.69
CA GLU A 120 7.24 -1.51 1.15
C GLU A 120 8.02 -1.06 -0.09
N LEU A 121 9.35 -1.16 -0.04
CA LEU A 121 10.22 -0.87 -1.18
C LEU A 121 10.05 -1.92 -2.27
N LEU A 122 9.94 -3.20 -1.89
CA LEU A 122 9.73 -4.30 -2.84
C LEU A 122 8.47 -4.09 -3.69
N LYS A 123 7.37 -3.56 -3.14
CA LYS A 123 6.14 -3.24 -3.91
C LYS A 123 6.44 -2.27 -5.07
N ILE A 124 7.22 -1.22 -4.83
CA ILE A 124 7.58 -0.24 -5.87
C ILE A 124 8.51 -0.88 -6.90
N CYS A 125 9.52 -1.62 -6.47
CA CYS A 125 10.45 -2.33 -7.36
C CYS A 125 9.72 -3.39 -8.19
N PHE A 126 8.76 -4.10 -7.58
CA PHE A 126 7.92 -5.07 -8.27
C PHE A 126 7.07 -4.41 -9.38
N VAL A 127 6.45 -3.26 -9.11
CA VAL A 127 5.71 -2.52 -10.16
C VAL A 127 6.61 -2.24 -11.36
N LEU A 128 7.86 -1.83 -11.15
CA LEU A 128 8.80 -1.56 -12.23
C LEU A 128 9.18 -2.84 -13.01
N THR A 129 9.61 -3.89 -12.30
CA THR A 129 10.07 -5.13 -12.91
C THR A 129 8.94 -5.87 -13.63
N PHE A 130 7.77 -5.93 -13.00
CA PHE A 130 6.60 -6.60 -13.56
C PHE A 130 6.01 -5.83 -14.74
N SER A 131 6.00 -4.49 -14.70
CA SER A 131 5.61 -3.66 -15.85
C SER A 131 6.55 -3.83 -17.03
N ALA A 132 7.86 -3.94 -16.81
CA ALA A 132 8.85 -4.24 -17.86
C ALA A 132 8.58 -5.60 -18.48
N HIS A 133 8.42 -6.65 -17.66
CA HIS A 133 8.16 -8.01 -18.15
C HIS A 133 6.85 -8.10 -18.93
N LEU A 134 5.74 -7.60 -18.37
CA LEU A 134 4.42 -7.61 -19.02
C LEU A 134 4.43 -6.85 -20.34
N SER A 135 5.06 -5.69 -20.40
CA SER A 135 5.13 -4.90 -21.64
C SER A 135 5.94 -5.59 -22.75
N ALA A 136 7.01 -6.32 -22.37
CA ALA A 136 7.84 -7.06 -23.32
C ALA A 136 7.09 -8.25 -23.96
N VAL A 137 6.26 -8.96 -23.17
CA VAL A 137 5.55 -10.16 -23.64
C VAL A 137 4.12 -9.89 -24.11
N LYS A 138 3.64 -8.67 -24.01
CA LYS A 138 2.25 -8.28 -24.28
C LYS A 138 1.67 -8.83 -25.60
N PRO A 139 2.38 -8.80 -26.76
CA PRO A 139 1.84 -9.31 -28.03
C PRO A 139 1.49 -10.80 -27.98
N ASN A 140 2.14 -11.57 -27.09
CA ASN A 140 1.99 -13.01 -26.99
C ASN A 140 1.49 -13.47 -25.60
N ILE A 141 1.03 -12.55 -24.74
CA ILE A 141 0.74 -12.79 -23.32
C ILE A 141 -0.27 -13.93 -23.08
N ASN A 142 -1.16 -14.16 -24.04
CA ASN A 142 -2.19 -15.21 -23.96
C ASN A 142 -1.70 -16.61 -24.42
N LYS A 143 -0.43 -16.74 -24.85
CA LYS A 143 0.18 -18.05 -25.08
C LYS A 143 0.82 -18.55 -23.78
N LEU A 144 0.54 -19.81 -23.40
CA LEU A 144 1.01 -20.39 -22.13
C LEU A 144 2.52 -20.27 -21.95
N LYS A 145 3.32 -20.40 -23.03
CA LYS A 145 4.79 -20.25 -23.01
C LYS A 145 5.24 -18.90 -22.40
N TYR A 146 4.46 -17.84 -22.60
CA TYR A 146 4.77 -16.50 -22.06
C TYR A 146 4.01 -16.21 -20.77
N LEU A 147 2.79 -16.75 -20.64
CA LEU A 147 1.95 -16.52 -19.46
C LEU A 147 2.54 -17.19 -18.21
N ILE A 148 3.07 -18.42 -18.32
CA ILE A 148 3.64 -19.15 -17.19
C ILE A 148 4.81 -18.38 -16.56
N PRO A 149 5.85 -17.93 -17.27
CA PRO A 149 6.92 -17.12 -16.68
C PRO A 149 6.44 -15.81 -16.06
N VAL A 150 5.41 -15.18 -16.62
CA VAL A 150 4.77 -13.99 -16.04
C VAL A 150 4.10 -14.33 -14.72
N CYS A 151 3.32 -15.42 -14.66
CA CYS A 151 2.70 -15.87 -13.41
C CYS A 151 3.75 -16.24 -12.35
N MET A 152 4.85 -16.88 -12.73
CA MET A 152 5.97 -17.17 -11.82
C MET A 152 6.60 -15.88 -11.28
N HIS A 153 6.82 -14.86 -12.13
CA HIS A 153 7.33 -13.56 -11.68
C HIS A 153 6.36 -12.88 -10.70
N GLY A 154 5.04 -12.94 -10.97
CA GLY A 154 4.01 -12.40 -10.07
C GLY A 154 3.91 -13.17 -8.74
N ALA A 155 4.02 -14.50 -8.79
CA ALA A 155 3.95 -15.36 -7.60
C ALA A 155 5.19 -15.23 -6.69
N PHE A 156 6.36 -14.89 -7.26
CA PHE A 156 7.61 -14.81 -6.51
C PHE A 156 7.53 -13.87 -5.29
N PRO A 157 7.15 -12.58 -5.40
CA PRO A 157 7.06 -11.73 -4.22
C PRO A 157 5.93 -12.16 -3.27
N VAL A 158 4.83 -12.70 -3.77
CA VAL A 158 3.72 -13.22 -2.93
C VAL A 158 4.25 -14.33 -2.01
N LEU A 159 4.95 -15.32 -2.58
CA LEU A 159 5.50 -16.42 -1.82
C LEU A 159 6.64 -15.97 -0.89
N LEU A 160 7.53 -15.08 -1.37
CA LEU A 160 8.64 -14.57 -0.58
C LEU A 160 8.15 -13.88 0.70
N ILE A 161 7.12 -13.04 0.61
CA ILE A 161 6.55 -12.31 1.73
C ILE A 161 5.70 -13.23 2.62
N HIS A 162 4.98 -14.18 2.03
CA HIS A 162 4.27 -15.21 2.80
C HIS A 162 5.22 -16.02 3.69
N PHE A 163 6.37 -16.47 3.15
CA PHE A 163 7.39 -17.18 3.96
C PHE A 163 8.04 -16.31 5.03
N GLN A 164 7.94 -15.00 4.94
CA GLN A 164 8.38 -14.05 5.97
C GLN A 164 7.36 -13.94 7.12
N GLY A 165 6.12 -14.44 6.93
CA GLY A 165 5.01 -14.35 7.87
C GLY A 165 4.05 -13.18 7.64
N ASP A 166 4.32 -12.30 6.67
CA ASP A 166 3.48 -11.13 6.37
C ASP A 166 2.42 -11.46 5.30
N ASP A 167 1.41 -12.24 5.71
CA ASP A 167 0.29 -12.64 4.82
C ASP A 167 -0.50 -11.45 4.29
N GLY A 168 -0.56 -10.37 5.06
CA GLY A 168 -1.24 -9.15 4.65
C GLY A 168 -0.59 -8.49 3.44
N THR A 169 0.70 -8.25 3.52
CA THR A 169 1.46 -7.69 2.40
C THR A 169 1.51 -8.66 1.21
N ALA A 170 1.58 -9.99 1.44
CA ALA A 170 1.47 -10.99 0.38
C ALA A 170 0.13 -10.88 -0.38
N LEU A 171 -0.98 -10.66 0.33
CA LEU A 171 -2.30 -10.43 -0.28
C LEU A 171 -2.30 -9.15 -1.13
N VAL A 172 -1.66 -8.07 -0.69
CA VAL A 172 -1.51 -6.84 -1.49
C VAL A 172 -0.77 -7.14 -2.80
N PHE A 173 0.34 -7.89 -2.77
CA PHE A 173 1.04 -8.32 -3.99
C PHE A 173 0.14 -9.14 -4.91
N ALA A 174 -0.63 -10.08 -4.38
CA ALA A 174 -1.54 -10.91 -5.17
C ALA A 174 -2.59 -10.05 -5.90
N VAL A 175 -3.17 -9.05 -5.22
CA VAL A 175 -4.11 -8.09 -5.84
C VAL A 175 -3.41 -7.26 -6.91
N MET A 176 -2.17 -6.78 -6.67
CA MET A 176 -1.39 -6.05 -7.67
C MET A 176 -1.17 -6.91 -8.93
N VAL A 177 -0.78 -8.18 -8.78
CA VAL A 177 -0.61 -9.12 -9.89
C VAL A 177 -1.89 -9.23 -10.72
N VAL A 178 -3.03 -9.46 -10.08
CA VAL A 178 -4.33 -9.60 -10.76
C VAL A 178 -4.68 -8.36 -11.58
N PHE A 179 -4.59 -7.16 -11.00
CA PHE A 179 -4.88 -5.92 -11.72
C PHE A 179 -3.90 -5.64 -12.87
N MET A 180 -2.61 -5.93 -12.67
CA MET A 180 -1.61 -5.71 -13.71
C MET A 180 -1.75 -6.71 -14.85
N LEU A 181 -2.05 -7.99 -14.59
CA LEU A 181 -2.38 -9.00 -15.62
C LEU A 181 -3.63 -8.60 -16.41
N TRP A 182 -4.67 -8.12 -15.73
CA TRP A 182 -5.89 -7.62 -16.39
C TRP A 182 -5.56 -6.45 -17.32
N ALA A 183 -4.79 -5.47 -16.83
CA ALA A 183 -4.39 -4.30 -17.62
C ALA A 183 -3.45 -4.64 -18.79
N ALA A 184 -2.65 -5.70 -18.66
CA ALA A 184 -1.80 -6.21 -19.73
C ALA A 184 -2.58 -6.91 -20.86
N GLY A 185 -3.85 -7.26 -20.64
CA GLY A 185 -4.72 -7.90 -21.64
C GLY A 185 -4.71 -9.42 -21.58
N VAL A 186 -4.45 -10.00 -20.42
CA VAL A 186 -4.64 -11.45 -20.21
C VAL A 186 -6.11 -11.80 -20.39
N SER A 187 -6.38 -12.87 -21.12
CA SER A 187 -7.73 -13.30 -21.47
C SER A 187 -8.56 -13.69 -20.24
N LYS A 188 -9.83 -13.23 -20.21
CA LYS A 188 -10.80 -13.53 -19.13
C LYS A 188 -10.91 -15.01 -18.78
N LYS A 189 -10.68 -15.90 -19.76
CA LYS A 189 -10.72 -17.36 -19.57
C LYS A 189 -9.73 -17.85 -18.49
N TYR A 190 -8.56 -17.22 -18.37
CA TYR A 190 -7.59 -17.59 -17.35
C TYR A 190 -8.03 -17.17 -15.96
N PHE A 191 -8.63 -15.96 -15.82
CA PHE A 191 -9.21 -15.52 -14.55
C PHE A 191 -10.41 -16.41 -14.14
N LEU A 192 -11.28 -16.78 -15.09
CA LEU A 192 -12.37 -17.70 -14.82
C LEU A 192 -11.89 -19.09 -14.42
N ALA A 193 -10.81 -19.58 -15.04
CA ALA A 193 -10.19 -20.85 -14.67
C ALA A 193 -9.54 -20.83 -13.26
N MET A 194 -9.16 -19.66 -12.75
CA MET A 194 -8.65 -19.52 -11.38
C MET A 194 -9.74 -19.69 -10.32
N ILE A 195 -11.00 -19.36 -10.62
CA ILE A 195 -12.10 -19.43 -9.65
C ILE A 195 -12.26 -20.84 -9.07
N PRO A 196 -12.43 -21.92 -9.86
CA PRO A 196 -12.51 -23.27 -9.31
C PRO A 196 -11.24 -23.70 -8.58
N VAL A 197 -10.06 -23.26 -9.03
CA VAL A 197 -8.79 -23.53 -8.33
C VAL A 197 -8.81 -22.91 -6.93
N ILE A 198 -9.24 -21.65 -6.80
CA ILE A 198 -9.35 -20.97 -5.50
C ILE A 198 -10.40 -21.65 -4.62
N LEU A 199 -11.56 -22.02 -5.18
CA LEU A 199 -12.63 -22.68 -4.43
C LEU A 199 -12.22 -24.05 -3.91
N ILE A 200 -11.34 -24.77 -4.58
CA ILE A 200 -10.78 -26.04 -4.12
C ILE A 200 -9.61 -25.81 -3.14
N ALA A 201 -8.73 -24.86 -3.45
CA ALA A 201 -7.56 -24.56 -2.63
C ALA A 201 -7.92 -23.93 -1.28
N ALA A 202 -8.94 -23.08 -1.21
CA ALA A 202 -9.31 -22.40 0.03
C ALA A 202 -9.69 -23.36 1.17
N PRO A 203 -10.53 -24.39 1.00
CA PRO A 203 -10.77 -25.40 2.04
C PRO A 203 -9.51 -26.19 2.42
N ILE A 204 -8.67 -26.53 1.43
CA ILE A 204 -7.42 -27.27 1.68
C ILE A 204 -6.49 -26.42 2.53
N LEU A 205 -6.31 -25.14 2.18
CA LEU A 205 -5.52 -24.20 2.98
C LEU A 205 -6.06 -24.09 4.41
N TYR A 206 -7.36 -23.89 4.55
CA TYR A 206 -8.02 -23.72 5.86
C TYR A 206 -7.85 -24.93 6.77
N PHE A 207 -8.10 -26.15 6.26
CA PHE A 207 -8.11 -27.36 7.11
C PHE A 207 -6.73 -27.98 7.30
N PHE A 208 -5.79 -27.83 6.37
CA PHE A 208 -4.54 -28.59 6.37
C PHE A 208 -3.27 -27.74 6.46
N ILE A 209 -3.32 -26.43 6.12
CA ILE A 209 -2.12 -25.60 6.01
C ILE A 209 -2.11 -24.47 7.03
N MET A 210 -3.27 -23.82 7.26
CA MET A 210 -3.36 -22.69 8.19
C MET A 210 -3.14 -23.17 9.63
N ASN A 211 -2.35 -22.39 10.40
CA ASN A 211 -2.21 -22.57 11.83
C ASN A 211 -3.46 -22.08 12.58
N ASP A 212 -3.55 -22.36 13.88
CA ASP A 212 -4.72 -22.06 14.68
C ASP A 212 -4.97 -20.55 14.77
N ASP A 213 -3.92 -19.74 14.93
CA ASP A 213 -4.03 -18.27 14.96
C ASP A 213 -4.62 -17.69 13.68
N GLN A 214 -4.21 -18.20 12.50
CA GLN A 214 -4.75 -17.77 11.21
C GLN A 214 -6.22 -18.17 11.06
N ARG A 215 -6.59 -19.39 11.50
CA ARG A 215 -7.99 -19.85 11.50
C ARG A 215 -8.85 -18.99 12.43
N ASP A 216 -8.33 -18.71 13.63
CA ASP A 216 -9.02 -17.89 14.63
C ASP A 216 -9.28 -16.47 14.09
N ARG A 217 -8.33 -15.85 13.41
CA ARG A 217 -8.52 -14.56 12.74
C ARG A 217 -9.64 -14.61 11.69
N LEU A 218 -9.75 -15.68 10.91
CA LEU A 218 -10.82 -15.83 9.91
C LEU A 218 -12.18 -16.09 10.56
N THR A 219 -12.25 -16.96 11.57
CA THR A 219 -13.51 -17.29 12.26
C THR A 219 -13.97 -16.16 13.17
N ALA A 220 -13.04 -15.35 13.65
CA ALA A 220 -13.30 -14.18 14.49
C ALA A 220 -14.30 -13.18 13.86
N ILE A 221 -14.32 -13.05 12.50
CA ILE A 221 -15.28 -12.19 11.80
C ILE A 221 -16.71 -12.58 12.15
N PHE A 222 -17.03 -13.87 12.13
CA PHE A 222 -18.38 -14.38 12.48
C PHE A 222 -18.72 -14.14 13.94
N GLY A 223 -17.71 -14.17 14.82
CA GLY A 223 -17.86 -13.86 16.22
C GLY A 223 -18.16 -12.37 16.50
N VAL A 224 -17.56 -11.44 15.73
CA VAL A 224 -17.85 -9.99 15.84
C VAL A 224 -19.25 -9.65 15.38
N LEU A 225 -19.76 -10.38 14.38
CA LEU A 225 -21.13 -10.21 13.86
C LEU A 225 -22.21 -10.74 14.83
N ASN A 226 -21.82 -11.51 15.85
CA ASN A 226 -22.76 -12.03 16.85
C ASN A 226 -22.97 -11.01 17.98
N PHE A 227 -23.90 -10.08 17.79
CA PHE A 227 -24.21 -8.94 18.68
C PHE A 227 -24.71 -9.31 20.09
N GLY A 228 -25.05 -10.57 20.34
CA GLY A 228 -25.61 -11.05 21.61
C GLY A 228 -24.65 -11.73 22.58
N ALA A 229 -23.43 -11.98 22.20
CA ALA A 229 -22.48 -12.69 23.07
C ALA A 229 -21.95 -11.75 24.18
N LYS A 230 -22.27 -12.04 25.43
CA LYS A 230 -21.60 -11.43 26.61
C LYS A 230 -20.16 -11.94 26.62
N ARG A 231 -19.20 -11.04 26.44
CA ARG A 231 -17.76 -11.36 26.44
C ARG A 231 -17.09 -10.63 27.60
N ASP A 232 -16.10 -11.31 28.22
CA ASP A 232 -15.31 -10.70 29.27
C ASP A 232 -14.47 -9.55 28.67
N PRO A 233 -14.59 -8.31 29.17
CA PRO A 233 -13.79 -7.18 28.73
C PRO A 233 -12.28 -7.36 28.95
N ASN A 234 -11.87 -8.27 29.83
CA ASN A 234 -10.48 -8.56 30.18
C ASN A 234 -9.88 -9.70 29.33
N GLU A 235 -10.68 -10.38 28.52
CA GLU A 235 -10.22 -11.49 27.68
C GLU A 235 -9.65 -10.97 26.35
N GLN A 236 -8.37 -11.28 26.10
CA GLN A 236 -7.70 -10.98 24.81
C GLN A 236 -8.08 -12.05 23.79
N TRP A 237 -9.19 -11.86 23.10
CA TRP A 237 -9.65 -12.76 22.05
C TRP A 237 -9.37 -12.14 20.65
N PRO A 238 -9.30 -12.94 19.59
CA PRO A 238 -8.92 -12.47 18.24
C PRO A 238 -9.77 -11.30 17.69
N THR A 239 -11.03 -11.16 18.16
CA THR A 239 -11.93 -10.07 17.78
C THR A 239 -11.83 -8.81 18.65
N TYR A 240 -11.01 -8.81 19.70
CA TYR A 240 -10.93 -7.72 20.67
C TYR A 240 -10.64 -6.35 20.02
N GLN A 241 -9.65 -6.31 19.13
CA GLN A 241 -9.29 -5.09 18.41
C GLN A 241 -10.44 -4.58 17.54
N GLN A 242 -11.11 -5.49 16.81
CA GLN A 242 -12.25 -5.13 15.95
C GLN A 242 -13.45 -4.67 16.76
N TRP A 243 -13.73 -5.33 17.88
CA TRP A 243 -14.83 -4.93 18.75
C TRP A 243 -14.60 -3.51 19.34
N ARG A 244 -13.38 -3.24 19.84
CA ARG A 244 -13.00 -1.90 20.32
C ARG A 244 -13.08 -0.88 19.19
N GLY A 245 -12.57 -1.21 18.00
CA GLY A 245 -12.62 -0.35 16.83
C GLY A 245 -14.05 -0.01 16.42
N ARG A 246 -14.96 -0.97 16.38
CA ARG A 246 -16.39 -0.72 16.07
C ARG A 246 -17.06 0.15 17.11
N THR A 247 -16.76 -0.05 18.39
CA THR A 247 -17.32 0.77 19.46
C THR A 247 -16.84 2.21 19.32
N ALA A 248 -15.56 2.42 19.07
CA ALA A 248 -14.99 3.76 18.83
C ALA A 248 -15.61 4.44 17.60
N LEU A 249 -15.75 3.71 16.46
CA LEU A 249 -16.43 4.22 15.27
C LEU A 249 -17.89 4.62 15.55
N ALA A 250 -18.60 3.80 16.33
CA ALA A 250 -20.00 4.09 16.70
C ALA A 250 -20.10 5.34 17.58
N ASN A 251 -19.16 5.53 18.51
CA ASN A 251 -19.10 6.71 19.38
C ASN A 251 -18.87 8.02 18.59
N GLY A 252 -18.16 7.96 17.46
CA GLY A 252 -17.93 9.11 16.60
C GLY A 252 -19.18 9.63 15.90
N GLY A 253 -20.19 8.80 15.67
CA GLY A 253 -21.44 9.20 15.03
C GLY A 253 -21.23 9.91 13.69
N PHE A 254 -22.01 10.98 13.43
CA PHE A 254 -21.95 11.68 12.13
C PHE A 254 -20.78 12.67 12.02
N ALA A 255 -20.54 13.49 13.04
CA ALA A 255 -19.57 14.60 13.02
C ALA A 255 -18.31 14.34 13.87
N GLY A 256 -18.28 13.27 14.65
CA GLY A 256 -17.19 12.94 15.57
C GLY A 256 -17.30 13.62 16.92
N GLN A 257 -16.42 13.17 17.84
CA GLN A 257 -16.31 13.76 19.19
C GLN A 257 -15.44 15.03 19.20
N GLY A 258 -14.77 15.32 18.09
CA GLY A 258 -13.84 16.44 17.94
C GLY A 258 -12.36 16.00 17.98
N PHE A 259 -11.52 16.79 17.34
CA PHE A 259 -10.07 16.56 17.32
C PHE A 259 -9.49 16.61 18.74
N LEU A 260 -8.66 15.61 19.11
CA LEU A 260 -8.10 15.40 20.45
C LEU A 260 -9.16 15.11 21.57
N ASN A 261 -10.38 14.76 21.18
CA ASN A 261 -11.46 14.49 22.14
C ASN A 261 -12.06 13.09 22.01
N GLY A 262 -11.47 12.19 21.19
CA GLY A 262 -11.93 10.81 21.07
C GLY A 262 -11.68 10.02 22.35
N ASP A 263 -12.74 9.55 23.03
CA ASP A 263 -12.62 8.84 24.31
C ASP A 263 -11.73 7.60 24.21
N PHE A 264 -11.91 6.79 23.19
CA PHE A 264 -11.12 5.57 22.98
C PHE A 264 -9.71 5.89 22.46
N THR A 265 -9.60 6.86 21.56
CA THR A 265 -8.35 7.31 20.97
C THR A 265 -7.43 7.93 22.02
N GLN A 266 -7.95 8.89 22.83
CA GLN A 266 -7.16 9.64 23.81
C GLN A 266 -6.82 8.83 25.07
N ASN A 267 -7.53 7.72 25.33
CA ASN A 267 -7.21 6.80 26.42
C ASN A 267 -6.43 5.56 25.93
N GLY A 268 -6.05 5.49 24.65
CA GLY A 268 -5.28 4.37 24.08
C GLY A 268 -6.02 3.03 24.14
N ILE A 269 -7.36 3.05 24.14
CA ILE A 269 -8.20 1.87 24.31
C ILE A 269 -8.22 1.01 23.04
N VAL A 270 -8.08 1.64 21.84
CA VAL A 270 -7.97 0.92 20.57
C VAL A 270 -6.50 0.52 20.36
N PRO A 271 -6.18 -0.78 20.41
CA PRO A 271 -4.81 -1.22 20.11
C PRO A 271 -4.40 -0.80 18.70
N TYR A 272 -3.17 -0.33 18.54
CA TYR A 272 -2.61 0.14 17.26
C TYR A 272 -3.44 1.22 16.55
N GLY A 273 -4.21 2.04 17.30
CA GLY A 273 -5.07 3.10 16.77
C GLY A 273 -4.35 4.18 15.96
N PHE A 274 -3.02 4.29 16.05
CA PHE A 274 -2.20 5.19 15.24
C PHE A 274 -1.54 4.51 14.03
N ASN A 275 -1.54 3.17 13.96
CA ASN A 275 -1.03 2.36 12.86
C ASN A 275 -2.20 1.79 12.04
N ASP A 276 -2.47 0.50 12.21
CA ASP A 276 -3.41 -0.25 11.38
C ASP A 276 -4.86 0.10 11.62
N PHE A 277 -5.18 0.64 12.80
CA PHE A 277 -6.53 1.09 13.17
C PHE A 277 -6.69 2.62 13.14
N ILE A 278 -5.84 3.36 12.41
CA ILE A 278 -5.93 4.82 12.30
C ILE A 278 -7.28 5.29 11.75
N PHE A 279 -7.90 4.51 10.86
CA PHE A 279 -9.24 4.79 10.33
C PHE A 279 -10.29 4.85 11.45
N VAL A 280 -10.13 4.03 12.49
CA VAL A 280 -11.00 4.04 13.68
C VAL A 280 -10.83 5.33 14.47
N SER A 281 -9.59 5.75 14.72
CA SER A 281 -9.32 7.01 15.45
C SER A 281 -9.86 8.23 14.68
N ILE A 282 -9.72 8.23 13.34
CA ILE A 282 -10.34 9.24 12.49
C ILE A 282 -11.87 9.20 12.60
N GLY A 283 -12.46 8.00 12.59
CA GLY A 283 -13.91 7.84 12.68
C GLY A 283 -14.48 8.25 14.04
N GLU A 284 -13.76 8.03 15.12
CA GLU A 284 -14.17 8.51 16.45
C GLU A 284 -14.10 10.03 16.56
N GLU A 285 -13.00 10.65 16.13
CA GLU A 285 -12.78 12.08 16.29
C GLU A 285 -13.49 12.97 15.26
N PHE A 286 -13.59 12.49 14.00
CA PHE A 286 -14.19 13.25 12.88
C PHE A 286 -15.48 12.64 12.36
N GLY A 287 -15.96 11.53 12.96
CA GLY A 287 -17.20 10.86 12.61
C GLY A 287 -17.26 10.28 11.21
N PHE A 288 -18.47 10.04 10.75
CA PHE A 288 -18.75 9.58 9.38
C PHE A 288 -18.17 10.53 8.33
N LEU A 289 -18.20 11.83 8.56
CA LEU A 289 -17.64 12.83 7.63
C LEU A 289 -16.13 12.68 7.47
N GLY A 290 -15.39 12.42 8.55
CA GLY A 290 -13.96 12.15 8.50
C GLY A 290 -13.62 10.88 7.75
N CYS A 291 -14.36 9.79 8.02
CA CYS A 291 -14.22 8.53 7.30
C CYS A 291 -14.49 8.69 5.79
N MET A 292 -15.56 9.43 5.43
CA MET A 292 -15.90 9.70 4.05
C MET A 292 -14.83 10.53 3.35
N ALA A 293 -14.26 11.53 4.03
CA ALA A 293 -13.12 12.29 3.50
C ALA A 293 -11.92 11.41 3.18
N VAL A 294 -11.56 10.46 4.06
CA VAL A 294 -10.50 9.47 3.81
C VAL A 294 -10.79 8.67 2.54
N ILE A 295 -12.00 8.11 2.42
CA ILE A 295 -12.41 7.30 1.27
C ILE A 295 -12.38 8.12 -0.03
N LEU A 296 -12.87 9.36 -0.01
CA LEU A 296 -12.87 10.24 -1.19
C LEU A 296 -11.46 10.65 -1.60
N LEU A 297 -10.56 10.95 -0.66
CA LEU A 297 -9.17 11.29 -0.93
C LEU A 297 -8.41 10.11 -1.55
N LEU A 298 -8.49 8.92 -0.95
CA LEU A 298 -7.86 7.71 -1.49
C LEU A 298 -8.47 7.31 -2.83
N GLY A 299 -9.80 7.39 -2.96
CA GLY A 299 -10.50 7.18 -4.23
C GLY A 299 -10.08 8.17 -5.31
N GLY A 300 -9.88 9.43 -4.95
CA GLY A 300 -9.37 10.48 -5.85
C GLY A 300 -7.96 10.19 -6.36
N ILE A 301 -7.06 9.74 -5.47
CA ILE A 301 -5.70 9.32 -5.84
C ILE A 301 -5.75 8.11 -6.79
N CYS A 302 -6.52 7.08 -6.43
CA CYS A 302 -6.72 5.89 -7.26
C CYS A 302 -7.28 6.24 -8.63
N PHE A 303 -8.31 7.06 -8.68
CA PHE A 303 -8.91 7.52 -9.93
C PHE A 303 -7.90 8.29 -10.80
N ARG A 304 -7.09 9.16 -10.18
CA ARG A 304 -6.07 9.91 -10.90
C ARG A 304 -4.97 9.03 -11.46
N CYS A 305 -4.52 8.00 -10.73
CA CYS A 305 -3.59 6.99 -11.23
C CYS A 305 -4.13 6.30 -12.49
N LEU A 306 -5.42 5.92 -12.49
CA LEU A 306 -6.05 5.30 -13.66
C LEU A 306 -6.23 6.27 -14.83
N GLN A 307 -6.49 7.56 -14.57
CA GLN A 307 -6.52 8.58 -15.63
C GLN A 307 -5.15 8.73 -16.29
N VAL A 308 -4.07 8.80 -15.50
CA VAL A 308 -2.69 8.86 -16.02
C VAL A 308 -2.35 7.59 -16.82
N ALA A 309 -2.79 6.40 -16.33
CA ALA A 309 -2.64 5.16 -17.08
C ALA A 309 -3.28 5.22 -18.48
N ARG A 310 -4.47 5.83 -18.60
CA ARG A 310 -5.16 6.02 -19.89
C ARG A 310 -4.45 7.02 -20.80
N LEU A 311 -3.79 8.02 -20.25
CA LEU A 311 -3.03 9.03 -21.01
C LEU A 311 -1.67 8.52 -21.51
N SER A 312 -1.15 7.43 -20.92
CA SER A 312 0.13 6.85 -21.30
C SER A 312 0.05 6.18 -22.68
N LYS A 313 0.94 6.59 -23.58
CA LYS A 313 1.07 5.97 -24.92
C LYS A 313 1.83 4.63 -24.89
N LYS A 314 2.67 4.40 -23.87
CA LYS A 314 3.47 3.19 -23.72
C LYS A 314 2.78 2.24 -22.75
N ASP A 315 2.76 0.95 -23.10
CA ASP A 315 2.19 -0.09 -22.25
C ASP A 315 2.86 -0.17 -20.88
N SER A 316 4.18 -0.02 -20.82
CA SER A 316 4.93 -0.01 -19.56
C SER A 316 4.50 1.11 -18.63
N GLY A 317 4.28 2.32 -19.15
CA GLY A 317 3.78 3.43 -18.35
C GLY A 317 2.35 3.20 -17.83
N LYS A 318 1.47 2.65 -18.69
CA LYS A 318 0.13 2.23 -18.28
C LYS A 318 0.18 1.23 -17.13
N LEU A 319 1.04 0.21 -17.26
CA LEU A 319 1.17 -0.86 -16.26
C LEU A 319 1.78 -0.35 -14.93
N ILE A 320 2.72 0.59 -14.95
CA ILE A 320 3.24 1.26 -13.76
C ILE A 320 2.09 1.94 -13.01
N CYS A 321 1.30 2.76 -13.70
CA CYS A 321 0.19 3.47 -13.05
C CYS A 321 -0.88 2.53 -12.50
N VAL A 322 -1.18 1.43 -13.21
CA VAL A 322 -2.11 0.39 -12.71
C VAL A 322 -1.53 -0.35 -11.51
N GLY A 323 -0.22 -0.64 -11.49
CA GLY A 323 0.44 -1.28 -10.35
C GLY A 323 0.37 -0.41 -9.08
N ILE A 324 0.66 0.90 -9.20
CA ILE A 324 0.54 1.85 -8.07
C ILE A 324 -0.92 2.01 -7.63
N PHE A 325 -1.86 2.14 -8.59
CA PHE A 325 -3.29 2.12 -8.28
C PHE A 325 -3.67 0.87 -7.48
N ALA A 326 -3.29 -0.33 -7.96
CA ALA A 326 -3.65 -1.60 -7.33
C ALA A 326 -3.08 -1.72 -5.91
N MET A 327 -1.85 -1.26 -5.69
CA MET A 327 -1.20 -1.20 -4.38
C MET A 327 -2.02 -0.33 -3.40
N ILE A 328 -2.30 0.91 -3.76
CA ILE A 328 -3.05 1.85 -2.90
C ILE A 328 -4.46 1.35 -2.66
N PHE A 329 -5.13 0.87 -3.70
CA PHE A 329 -6.49 0.34 -3.64
C PHE A 329 -6.57 -0.89 -2.73
N ALA A 330 -5.67 -1.86 -2.89
CA ALA A 330 -5.66 -3.07 -2.06
C ALA A 330 -5.44 -2.74 -0.58
N GLN A 331 -4.43 -1.93 -0.27
CA GLN A 331 -4.15 -1.53 1.11
C GLN A 331 -5.34 -0.77 1.73
N ALA A 332 -5.94 0.18 0.99
CA ALA A 332 -7.09 0.94 1.48
C ALA A 332 -8.31 0.04 1.75
N VAL A 333 -8.65 -0.85 0.82
CA VAL A 333 -9.82 -1.75 0.96
C VAL A 333 -9.61 -2.74 2.09
N ILE A 334 -8.41 -3.32 2.21
CA ILE A 334 -8.11 -4.28 3.27
C ILE A 334 -8.12 -3.57 4.63
N ASN A 335 -7.47 -2.42 4.78
CA ASN A 335 -7.43 -1.69 6.04
C ASN A 335 -8.83 -1.22 6.49
N ILE A 336 -9.57 -0.55 5.63
CA ILE A 336 -10.94 -0.10 5.95
C ILE A 336 -11.84 -1.31 6.24
N GLY A 337 -11.70 -2.39 5.48
CA GLY A 337 -12.45 -3.63 5.69
C GLY A 337 -12.18 -4.26 7.06
N MET A 338 -10.93 -4.30 7.53
CA MET A 338 -10.61 -4.83 8.86
C MET A 338 -11.07 -3.88 9.99
N CYS A 339 -10.94 -2.56 9.82
CA CYS A 339 -11.42 -1.57 10.78
C CYS A 339 -12.96 -1.59 10.95
N THR A 340 -13.68 -1.89 9.86
CA THR A 340 -15.15 -2.05 9.86
C THR A 340 -15.62 -3.47 10.17
N SER A 341 -14.70 -4.40 10.45
CA SER A 341 -14.97 -5.81 10.74
C SER A 341 -15.63 -6.59 9.58
N VAL A 342 -15.44 -6.14 8.34
CA VAL A 342 -15.83 -6.86 7.12
C VAL A 342 -14.75 -7.87 6.73
N LEU A 343 -13.49 -7.56 7.03
CA LEU A 343 -12.33 -8.43 6.80
C LEU A 343 -11.63 -8.77 8.12
N PRO A 344 -10.87 -9.88 8.18
CA PRO A 344 -10.08 -10.22 9.37
C PRO A 344 -8.98 -9.19 9.62
N VAL A 345 -8.45 -9.15 10.84
CA VAL A 345 -7.28 -8.33 11.18
C VAL A 345 -6.04 -8.95 10.55
N ILE A 346 -5.41 -8.22 9.63
CA ILE A 346 -4.27 -8.70 8.84
C ILE A 346 -3.04 -7.78 9.00
N GLY A 347 -3.17 -6.66 9.74
CA GLY A 347 -2.03 -5.77 10.02
C GLY A 347 -1.58 -4.91 8.84
N ILE A 348 -2.48 -4.49 7.95
CA ILE A 348 -2.16 -3.63 6.80
C ILE A 348 -2.38 -2.17 7.14
N THR A 349 -1.38 -1.35 6.85
CA THR A 349 -1.43 0.11 7.04
C THR A 349 -2.35 0.80 6.02
N LEU A 350 -3.04 1.87 6.45
CA LEU A 350 -3.84 2.73 5.57
C LEU A 350 -2.92 3.71 4.82
N PRO A 351 -2.87 3.67 3.48
CA PRO A 351 -1.99 4.53 2.70
C PRO A 351 -2.14 6.02 3.04
N PHE A 352 -1.04 6.73 3.22
CA PHE A 352 -0.93 8.15 3.60
C PHE A 352 -1.38 8.50 5.03
N PHE A 353 -2.13 7.66 5.72
CA PHE A 353 -2.73 7.97 7.03
C PHE A 353 -2.00 7.31 8.19
N SER A 354 -1.69 6.00 8.07
CA SER A 354 -1.06 5.25 9.16
C SER A 354 0.31 5.76 9.54
N ALA A 355 0.64 5.69 10.82
CA ALA A 355 1.99 5.95 11.30
C ALA A 355 2.95 4.88 10.79
N GLY A 356 3.61 5.18 9.70
CA GLY A 356 4.57 4.31 9.02
C GLY A 356 5.46 5.16 8.14
N GLY A 357 6.41 5.89 8.78
CA GLY A 357 7.23 6.86 8.04
C GLY A 357 7.87 6.29 6.78
N THR A 358 8.49 5.10 6.87
CA THR A 358 9.12 4.45 5.72
C THR A 358 8.11 3.97 4.67
N SER A 359 6.93 3.52 5.10
CA SER A 359 5.83 3.17 4.20
C SER A 359 5.36 4.39 3.41
N LEU A 360 5.16 5.53 4.09
CA LEU A 360 4.77 6.78 3.46
C LEU A 360 5.83 7.27 2.45
N PHE A 361 7.13 7.15 2.80
CA PHE A 361 8.21 7.49 1.90
C PHE A 361 8.19 6.63 0.62
N CYS A 362 8.07 5.30 0.75
CA CYS A 362 7.96 4.38 -0.39
C CYS A 362 6.70 4.66 -1.23
N LEU A 363 5.58 4.99 -0.59
CA LEU A 363 4.34 5.35 -1.27
C LEU A 363 4.53 6.58 -2.16
N TYR A 364 5.23 7.62 -1.68
CA TYR A 364 5.58 8.78 -2.48
C TYR A 364 6.55 8.45 -3.63
N MET A 365 7.46 7.48 -3.48
CA MET A 365 8.24 6.99 -4.63
C MET A 365 7.31 6.43 -5.72
N GLY A 366 6.27 5.68 -5.33
CA GLY A 366 5.25 5.20 -6.26
C GLY A 366 4.48 6.33 -6.94
N ILE A 367 4.05 7.34 -6.19
CA ILE A 367 3.43 8.54 -6.75
C ILE A 367 4.38 9.25 -7.72
N GLY A 368 5.67 9.33 -7.38
CA GLY A 368 6.72 9.86 -8.26
C GLY A 368 6.78 9.15 -9.62
N LEU A 369 6.59 7.83 -9.64
CA LEU A 369 6.50 7.05 -10.89
C LEU A 369 5.25 7.40 -11.70
N VAL A 370 4.11 7.63 -11.06
CA VAL A 370 2.87 8.06 -11.75
C VAL A 370 3.05 9.46 -12.35
N LEU A 371 3.63 10.39 -11.58
CA LEU A 371 3.98 11.74 -12.06
C LEU A 371 4.96 11.68 -13.25
N ASN A 372 5.93 10.78 -13.18
CA ASN A 372 6.90 10.52 -14.24
C ASN A 372 6.21 10.07 -15.54
N VAL A 373 5.29 9.10 -15.45
CA VAL A 373 4.51 8.65 -16.61
C VAL A 373 3.69 9.79 -17.19
N TYR A 374 3.10 10.63 -16.35
CA TYR A 374 2.33 11.81 -16.81
C TYR A 374 3.20 12.81 -17.55
N LEU A 375 4.37 13.15 -17.03
CA LEU A 375 5.32 14.10 -17.66
C LEU A 375 5.84 13.56 -19.00
N HIS A 376 6.20 12.29 -19.05
CA HIS A 376 6.83 11.67 -20.23
C HIS A 376 5.82 10.96 -21.15
N ARG A 377 4.51 11.23 -21.01
CA ARG A 377 3.42 10.58 -21.78
C ARG A 377 3.53 10.77 -23.29
N ASN A 378 4.17 11.86 -23.73
CA ASN A 378 4.35 12.21 -25.14
C ASN A 378 5.72 11.82 -25.70
N SER A 379 6.63 11.25 -24.91
CA SER A 379 7.96 10.83 -25.37
C SER A 379 7.85 9.77 -26.45
N ARG A 380 8.61 9.92 -27.55
CA ARG A 380 8.66 8.91 -28.63
C ARG A 380 9.17 7.59 -28.09
N THR A 381 8.54 6.48 -28.56
CA THR A 381 8.90 5.12 -28.16
C THR A 381 10.34 4.81 -28.61
N ILE A 382 11.26 4.66 -27.65
CA ILE A 382 12.54 4.00 -27.91
C ILE A 382 12.24 2.51 -27.78
N TYR A 383 12.35 1.77 -28.87
CA TYR A 383 12.11 0.33 -28.90
C TYR A 383 13.11 -0.38 -27.99
N LEU A 384 12.62 -1.03 -26.93
CA LEU A 384 13.42 -1.91 -26.05
C LEU A 384 13.79 -3.25 -26.73
N HIS A 385 13.47 -3.41 -28.03
CA HIS A 385 13.59 -4.69 -28.75
C HIS A 385 15.01 -5.07 -29.15
N ASP A 386 15.99 -4.15 -29.09
CA ASP A 386 17.32 -4.41 -29.62
C ASP A 386 18.33 -5.08 -28.66
N ASN A 387 17.95 -5.34 -27.40
CA ASN A 387 18.87 -5.87 -26.39
C ASN A 387 18.47 -7.25 -25.81
N LEU A 388 17.55 -7.97 -26.43
CA LEU A 388 17.17 -9.34 -26.03
C LEU A 388 17.43 -10.36 -27.15
N LYS A 389 18.46 -10.11 -28.00
CA LYS A 389 19.03 -11.11 -28.89
C LYS A 389 20.33 -11.65 -28.33
#